data_bd4a1f6fd7a9d222f09ddb717a5c9883
#
_entry.id   bd4a1f6fd7a9d222f09ddb717a5c9883
#
_cell.length_a   1.000
_cell.length_b   1.000
_cell.length_c   1.000
_cell.angle_alpha   90.00
_cell.angle_beta   90.00
_cell.angle_gamma   90.00
#
_symmetry.space_group_name_H-M   'P 1'
#
loop_
_entity.id
_entity.type
_entity.pdbx_description
1 polymer ?
#
loop_
_entity_poly.entity_id
_entity_poly.type
_entity_poly.pdbx_seq_one_letter_code
_entity_poly.pdbx_strand_id
1 'polypeptide(L)'
;MQKLSPIEVNEICDELGEGYPKSIEEVHGGDIHSSWKIEFSTKKLFLKTNIRSKKFLEFEKYCLQNLKEFINEKNLIIPEVIAYKNINNIEILLIEWIDMQNFDQKNLGKGLGEMHLNSSELSPKIFGYPIEGFIGLTDQKKGWENNWIDCFLNLRIIPQLSIIKT
;
A
#
# COMPACT_ATOMS: atom_id res chain seq x y z
N MET A 1 -8.74 -12.14 15.35
CA MET A 1 -7.95 -10.92 15.13
C MET A 1 -8.66 -9.78 15.83
N GLN A 2 -7.98 -9.04 16.69
CA GLN A 2 -8.60 -7.91 17.39
C GLN A 2 -8.84 -6.80 16.37
N LYS A 3 -10.10 -6.39 16.18
CA LYS A 3 -10.49 -5.29 15.30
C LYS A 3 -10.64 -4.05 16.16
N LEU A 4 -10.29 -2.89 15.62
CA LEU A 4 -10.60 -1.62 16.26
C LEU A 4 -12.12 -1.38 16.26
N SER A 5 -12.60 -0.81 17.35
CA SER A 5 -13.97 -0.32 17.44
C SER A 5 -14.11 1.02 16.70
N PRO A 6 -15.31 1.44 16.31
CA PRO A 6 -15.53 2.78 15.75
C PRO A 6 -15.06 3.92 16.68
N ILE A 7 -15.09 3.72 17.99
CA ILE A 7 -14.60 4.71 18.97
C ILE A 7 -13.08 4.88 18.83
N GLU A 8 -12.32 3.77 18.79
CA GLU A 8 -10.87 3.81 18.59
C GLU A 8 -10.49 4.43 17.24
N VAL A 9 -11.29 4.17 16.18
CA VAL A 9 -11.09 4.81 14.88
C VAL A 9 -11.35 6.32 14.94
N ASN A 10 -12.34 6.79 15.70
CA ASN A 10 -12.57 8.22 15.94
C ASN A 10 -11.37 8.88 16.63
N GLU A 11 -10.84 8.24 17.69
CA GLU A 11 -9.68 8.74 18.43
C GLU A 11 -8.45 8.84 17.53
N ILE A 12 -8.23 7.83 16.68
CA ILE A 12 -7.15 7.85 15.67
C ILE A 12 -7.31 9.02 14.70
N CYS A 13 -8.52 9.29 14.21
CA CYS A 13 -8.75 10.40 13.30
C CYS A 13 -8.44 11.76 13.96
N ASP A 14 -8.85 11.92 15.22
CA ASP A 14 -8.55 13.14 15.97
C ASP A 14 -7.05 13.31 16.24
N GLU A 15 -6.36 12.26 16.65
CA GLU A 15 -4.90 12.25 16.83
C GLU A 15 -4.11 12.54 15.53
N LEU A 16 -4.68 12.19 14.37
CA LEU A 16 -4.12 12.51 13.07
C LEU A 16 -4.40 13.96 12.62
N GLY A 17 -5.21 14.71 13.39
CA GLY A 17 -5.58 16.08 13.08
C GLY A 17 -6.71 16.20 12.06
N GLU A 18 -7.40 15.09 11.76
CA GLU A 18 -8.52 15.08 10.81
C GLU A 18 -9.86 15.43 11.43
N GLY A 19 -9.95 15.43 12.77
CA GLY A 19 -11.17 15.66 13.53
C GLY A 19 -12.15 14.47 13.49
N TYR A 20 -13.39 14.72 13.93
CA TYR A 20 -14.39 13.68 14.04
C TYR A 20 -15.11 13.42 12.70
N PRO A 21 -15.13 12.18 12.21
CA PRO A 21 -15.83 11.82 10.99
C PRO A 21 -17.37 11.79 11.18
N LYS A 22 -18.10 11.98 10.07
CA LYS A 22 -19.56 11.83 10.02
C LYS A 22 -19.98 10.37 10.03
N SER A 23 -19.24 9.52 9.35
CA SER A 23 -19.48 8.07 9.31
C SER A 23 -18.18 7.30 9.21
N ILE A 24 -18.21 6.09 9.76
CA ILE A 24 -17.14 5.09 9.71
C ILE A 24 -17.78 3.79 9.27
N GLU A 25 -17.34 3.26 8.15
CA GLU A 25 -17.82 2.02 7.57
C GLU A 25 -16.67 1.03 7.41
N GLU A 26 -16.82 -0.19 7.95
CA GLU A 26 -15.82 -1.24 7.73
C GLU A 26 -15.83 -1.67 6.26
N VAL A 27 -14.63 -1.75 5.65
CA VAL A 27 -14.45 -2.22 4.28
C VAL A 27 -13.96 -3.65 4.32
N HIS A 28 -14.72 -4.55 3.71
CA HIS A 28 -14.39 -5.97 3.61
C HIS A 28 -13.67 -6.28 2.30
N GLY A 29 -12.88 -7.36 2.27
CA GLY A 29 -12.17 -7.84 1.09
C GLY A 29 -10.64 -7.93 1.26
N GLY A 30 -10.10 -7.47 2.40
CA GLY A 30 -8.69 -7.64 2.77
C GLY A 30 -8.53 -8.75 3.81
N ASP A 31 -7.61 -9.71 3.57
CA ASP A 31 -7.39 -10.84 4.47
C ASP A 31 -6.38 -10.54 5.61
N ILE A 32 -5.62 -9.45 5.49
CA ILE A 32 -4.45 -9.20 6.34
C ILE A 32 -4.68 -8.06 7.33
N HIS A 33 -5.28 -6.97 6.87
CA HIS A 33 -5.47 -5.73 7.60
C HIS A 33 -6.95 -5.42 7.78
N SER A 34 -7.29 -4.75 8.88
CA SER A 34 -8.61 -4.15 9.02
C SER A 34 -8.63 -2.81 8.29
N SER A 35 -9.75 -2.51 7.64
CA SER A 35 -9.88 -1.33 6.79
C SER A 35 -11.23 -0.66 6.98
N TRP A 36 -11.25 0.67 6.89
CA TRP A 36 -12.46 1.47 7.02
C TRP A 36 -12.50 2.59 5.97
N LYS A 37 -13.69 2.85 5.49
CA LYS A 37 -14.03 4.08 4.80
C LYS A 37 -14.47 5.09 5.86
N ILE A 38 -13.86 6.26 5.84
CA ILE A 38 -14.12 7.33 6.79
C ILE A 38 -14.63 8.54 6.01
N GLU A 39 -15.81 9.01 6.35
CA GLU A 39 -16.41 10.16 5.67
C GLU A 39 -16.43 11.38 6.59
N PHE A 40 -15.80 12.44 6.15
CA PHE A 40 -15.83 13.78 6.75
C PHE A 40 -16.78 14.69 6.00
N SER A 41 -16.91 15.96 6.44
CA SER A 41 -17.79 16.94 5.79
C SER A 41 -17.36 17.26 4.36
N THR A 42 -16.06 17.24 4.08
CA THR A 42 -15.46 17.74 2.85
C THR A 42 -14.68 16.69 2.09
N LYS A 43 -14.40 15.52 2.68
CA LYS A 43 -13.58 14.47 2.09
C LYS A 43 -13.94 13.09 2.61
N LYS A 44 -13.51 12.08 1.86
CA LYS A 44 -13.54 10.68 2.26
C LYS A 44 -12.12 10.16 2.30
N LEU A 45 -11.80 9.31 3.27
CA LEU A 45 -10.49 8.70 3.44
C LEU A 45 -10.64 7.18 3.62
N PHE A 46 -9.56 6.47 3.31
CA PHE A 46 -9.43 5.04 3.55
C PHE A 46 -8.40 4.82 4.64
N LEU A 47 -8.82 4.24 5.75
CA LEU A 47 -7.97 3.89 6.87
C LEU A 47 -7.63 2.41 6.82
N LYS A 48 -6.36 2.08 6.99
CA LYS A 48 -5.88 0.72 7.22
C LYS A 48 -5.16 0.64 8.55
N THR A 49 -5.32 -0.48 9.25
CA THR A 49 -4.58 -0.72 10.50
C THR A 49 -3.95 -2.10 10.50
N ASN A 50 -2.76 -2.18 11.10
CA ASN A 50 -2.03 -3.41 11.31
C ASN A 50 -1.59 -3.52 12.77
N ILE A 51 -1.99 -4.60 13.45
CA ILE A 51 -1.63 -4.92 14.84
C ILE A 51 -0.50 -5.94 14.93
N ARG A 52 0.07 -6.35 13.80
CA ARG A 52 1.17 -7.31 13.76
C ARG A 52 2.50 -6.60 13.98
N SER A 53 3.51 -7.32 14.44
CA SER A 53 4.84 -6.77 14.71
C SER A 53 5.60 -6.29 13.46
N LYS A 54 5.24 -6.80 12.28
CA LYS A 54 5.88 -6.39 11.01
C LYS A 54 5.26 -5.11 10.49
N LYS A 55 6.10 -4.27 9.89
CA LYS A 55 5.73 -2.94 9.38
C LYS A 55 5.16 -2.98 7.96
N PHE A 56 4.03 -3.64 7.79
CA PHE A 56 3.39 -3.81 6.49
C PHE A 56 2.91 -2.48 5.90
N LEU A 57 2.32 -1.63 6.73
CA LEU A 57 1.74 -0.36 6.26
C LEU A 57 2.81 0.71 6.04
N GLU A 58 3.94 0.65 6.74
CA GLU A 58 5.10 1.46 6.42
C GLU A 58 5.65 1.14 5.03
N PHE A 59 5.72 -0.15 4.70
CA PHE A 59 6.10 -0.60 3.36
C PHE A 59 5.07 -0.19 2.30
N GLU A 60 3.77 -0.35 2.56
CA GLU A 60 2.71 0.06 1.64
C GLU A 60 2.78 1.57 1.37
N LYS A 61 2.91 2.39 2.42
CA LYS A 61 3.13 3.84 2.30
C LYS A 61 4.29 4.15 1.34
N TYR A 62 5.44 3.52 1.58
CA TYR A 62 6.63 3.72 0.75
C TYR A 62 6.36 3.36 -0.72
N CYS A 63 5.69 2.23 -0.97
CA CYS A 63 5.35 1.82 -2.32
C CYS A 63 4.39 2.80 -3.01
N LEU A 64 3.33 3.26 -2.33
CA LEU A 64 2.38 4.21 -2.90
C LEU A 64 3.06 5.53 -3.27
N GLN A 65 3.92 6.06 -2.41
CA GLN A 65 4.67 7.29 -2.66
C GLN A 65 5.60 7.14 -3.86
N ASN A 66 6.36 6.04 -3.94
CA ASN A 66 7.25 5.79 -5.08
C ASN A 66 6.48 5.61 -6.39
N LEU A 67 5.40 4.84 -6.40
CA LEU A 67 4.61 4.62 -7.62
C LEU A 67 4.04 5.94 -8.16
N LYS A 68 3.66 6.86 -7.29
CA LYS A 68 3.10 8.16 -7.66
C LYS A 68 4.07 9.02 -8.49
N GLU A 69 5.37 8.83 -8.32
CA GLU A 69 6.40 9.56 -9.09
C GLU A 69 6.42 9.20 -10.58
N PHE A 70 5.89 8.04 -10.96
CA PHE A 70 5.98 7.50 -12.32
C PHE A 70 4.68 7.54 -13.10
N ILE A 71 3.56 7.98 -12.51
CA ILE A 71 2.26 7.95 -13.15
C ILE A 71 1.88 9.26 -13.83
N ASN A 72 0.98 9.13 -14.80
CA ASN A 72 0.16 10.23 -15.31
C ASN A 72 -1.27 10.03 -14.75
N GLU A 73 -1.69 10.89 -13.86
CA GLU A 73 -2.99 10.78 -13.16
C GLU A 73 -4.22 10.81 -14.08
N LYS A 74 -4.05 11.17 -15.36
CA LYS A 74 -5.13 11.09 -16.36
C LYS A 74 -5.52 9.66 -16.70
N ASN A 75 -4.59 8.72 -16.61
CA ASN A 75 -4.77 7.33 -17.03
C ASN A 75 -4.73 6.34 -15.86
N LEU A 76 -4.01 6.67 -14.80
CA LEU A 76 -3.83 5.81 -13.63
C LEU A 76 -3.81 6.68 -12.36
N ILE A 77 -4.61 6.31 -11.37
CA ILE A 77 -4.67 7.00 -10.09
C ILE A 77 -4.00 6.12 -9.03
N ILE A 78 -3.08 6.68 -8.29
CA ILE A 78 -2.51 6.09 -7.08
C ILE A 78 -3.02 6.94 -5.90
N PRO A 79 -3.67 6.35 -4.88
CA PRO A 79 -4.20 7.10 -3.76
C PRO A 79 -3.10 7.87 -3.03
N GLU A 80 -3.40 9.09 -2.62
CA GLU A 80 -2.48 9.91 -1.86
C GLU A 80 -2.35 9.39 -0.42
N VAL A 81 -1.12 9.34 0.07
CA VAL A 81 -0.85 9.03 1.48
C VAL A 81 -1.05 10.30 2.29
N ILE A 82 -2.09 10.33 3.11
CA ILE A 82 -2.45 11.48 3.96
C ILE A 82 -1.63 11.44 5.26
N ALA A 83 -1.58 10.27 5.92
CA ALA A 83 -0.83 10.09 7.15
C ALA A 83 -0.39 8.65 7.35
N TYR A 84 0.72 8.48 8.06
CA TYR A 84 1.16 7.20 8.62
C TYR A 84 1.66 7.43 10.04
N LYS A 85 1.18 6.62 10.97
CA LYS A 85 1.64 6.61 12.37
C LYS A 85 1.72 5.19 12.91
N ASN A 86 2.49 5.03 13.97
CA ASN A 86 2.48 3.84 14.80
C ASN A 86 2.13 4.30 16.22
N ILE A 87 0.95 3.92 16.68
CA ILE A 87 0.39 4.29 17.98
C ILE A 87 0.17 2.98 18.76
N ASN A 88 0.79 2.84 19.92
CA ASN A 88 0.65 1.67 20.78
C ASN A 88 0.87 0.33 20.05
N ASN A 89 1.87 0.25 19.16
CA ASN A 89 2.17 -0.89 18.31
C ASN A 89 1.09 -1.21 17.25
N ILE A 90 0.18 -0.29 16.99
CA ILE A 90 -0.76 -0.37 15.87
C ILE A 90 -0.22 0.54 14.75
N GLU A 91 0.12 -0.05 13.60
CA GLU A 91 0.37 0.75 12.40
C GLU A 91 -0.95 1.29 11.85
N ILE A 92 -0.93 2.53 11.47
CA ILE A 92 -2.08 3.26 10.94
C ILE A 92 -1.63 3.94 9.64
N LEU A 93 -2.32 3.62 8.55
CA LEU A 93 -2.14 4.26 7.25
C LEU A 93 -3.45 4.87 6.81
N LEU A 94 -3.45 6.17 6.60
CA LEU A 94 -4.58 6.94 6.10
C LEU A 94 -4.26 7.41 4.69
N ILE A 95 -5.09 7.02 3.74
CA ILE A 95 -4.93 7.36 2.33
C ILE A 95 -6.23 7.95 1.77
N GLU A 96 -6.13 8.57 0.62
CA GLU A 96 -7.26 9.05 -0.14
C GLU A 96 -8.25 7.91 -0.44
N TRP A 97 -9.55 8.20 -0.31
CA TRP A 97 -10.60 7.30 -0.79
C TRP A 97 -10.84 7.54 -2.28
N ILE A 98 -10.71 6.51 -3.08
CA ILE A 98 -11.03 6.56 -4.50
C ILE A 98 -12.41 5.92 -4.70
N ASP A 99 -13.39 6.71 -5.17
CA ASP A 99 -14.69 6.18 -5.54
C ASP A 99 -14.55 5.31 -6.81
N MET A 100 -14.69 4.01 -6.65
CA MET A 100 -14.59 3.03 -7.73
C MET A 100 -15.83 3.15 -8.62
N GLN A 101 -15.67 3.78 -9.78
CA GLN A 101 -16.68 3.90 -10.81
C GLN A 101 -16.38 2.93 -11.96
N ASN A 102 -17.26 2.94 -12.98
CA ASN A 102 -17.00 2.24 -14.24
C ASN A 102 -15.64 2.72 -14.81
N PHE A 103 -14.72 1.80 -14.96
CA PHE A 103 -13.37 2.11 -15.44
C PHE A 103 -13.19 1.65 -16.89
N ASP A 104 -12.38 2.39 -17.62
CA ASP A 104 -11.92 2.01 -18.94
C ASP A 104 -10.62 1.20 -18.82
N GLN A 105 -10.72 -0.12 -19.03
CA GLN A 105 -9.58 -1.04 -18.99
C GLN A 105 -8.46 -0.63 -19.96
N LYS A 106 -8.80 -0.01 -21.10
CA LYS A 106 -7.81 0.46 -22.07
C LYS A 106 -6.99 1.61 -21.49
N ASN A 107 -7.64 2.56 -20.82
CA ASN A 107 -6.94 3.68 -20.17
C ASN A 107 -6.12 3.19 -18.98
N LEU A 108 -6.63 2.25 -18.20
CA LEU A 108 -5.87 1.62 -17.12
C LEU A 108 -4.60 0.93 -17.66
N GLY A 109 -4.73 0.13 -18.72
CA GLY A 109 -3.60 -0.54 -19.36
C GLY A 109 -2.58 0.45 -19.94
N LYS A 110 -3.05 1.57 -20.52
CA LYS A 110 -2.20 2.65 -20.99
C LYS A 110 -1.43 3.29 -19.82
N GLY A 111 -2.13 3.65 -18.75
CA GLY A 111 -1.51 4.26 -17.56
C GLY A 111 -0.47 3.35 -16.91
N LEU A 112 -0.74 2.05 -16.84
CA LEU A 112 0.23 1.07 -16.35
C LEU A 112 1.47 0.96 -17.25
N GLY A 113 1.26 0.95 -18.59
CA GLY A 113 2.36 0.95 -19.55
C GLY A 113 3.22 2.22 -19.47
N GLU A 114 2.60 3.39 -19.33
CA GLU A 114 3.29 4.66 -19.12
C GLU A 114 4.11 4.64 -17.80
N MET A 115 3.54 4.14 -16.71
CA MET A 115 4.25 4.00 -15.43
C MET A 115 5.49 3.11 -15.57
N HIS A 116 5.38 1.98 -16.26
CA HIS A 116 6.53 1.08 -16.48
C HIS A 116 7.60 1.75 -17.35
N LEU A 117 7.21 2.48 -18.37
CA LEU A 117 8.15 3.20 -19.24
C LEU A 117 8.90 4.29 -18.45
N ASN A 118 8.16 5.14 -17.74
CA ASN A 118 8.72 6.23 -16.95
C ASN A 118 9.69 5.70 -15.88
N SER A 119 9.31 4.61 -15.18
CA SER A 119 10.18 4.00 -14.17
C SER A 119 11.44 3.40 -14.79
N SER A 120 11.38 2.86 -16.01
CA SER A 120 12.53 2.27 -16.69
C SER A 120 13.57 3.29 -17.15
N GLU A 121 13.15 4.53 -17.42
CA GLU A 121 14.05 5.62 -17.82
C GLU A 121 14.86 6.16 -16.64
N LEU A 122 14.28 6.14 -15.44
CA LEU A 122 14.90 6.64 -14.22
C LEU A 122 15.64 5.54 -13.43
N SER A 123 15.37 4.28 -13.73
CA SER A 123 15.99 3.15 -13.04
C SER A 123 17.43 2.94 -13.54
N PRO A 124 18.38 2.71 -12.64
CA PRO A 124 19.63 2.05 -13.02
C PRO A 124 19.25 0.73 -13.66
N LYS A 125 19.72 0.38 -14.82
CA LYS A 125 19.37 -0.83 -15.61
C LYS A 125 19.63 -2.16 -14.85
N ILE A 126 19.09 -2.25 -13.65
CA ILE A 126 19.14 -3.36 -12.70
C ILE A 126 17.74 -3.66 -12.20
N PHE A 127 17.52 -4.87 -11.71
CA PHE A 127 16.22 -5.39 -11.31
C PHE A 127 16.21 -5.67 -9.81
N GLY A 128 15.16 -5.22 -9.11
CA GLY A 128 15.05 -5.43 -7.67
C GLY A 128 14.31 -4.33 -6.96
N TYR A 129 14.54 -4.23 -5.64
CA TYR A 129 13.91 -3.19 -4.83
C TYR A 129 14.82 -2.82 -3.64
N PRO A 130 14.89 -1.53 -3.23
CA PRO A 130 15.89 -1.07 -2.26
C PRO A 130 15.59 -1.48 -0.82
N ILE A 131 14.33 -1.80 -0.50
CA ILE A 131 13.92 -2.18 0.85
C ILE A 131 13.27 -3.56 0.86
N GLU A 132 13.28 -4.21 2.03
CA GLU A 132 12.54 -5.44 2.25
C GLU A 132 11.04 -5.18 2.15
N GLY A 133 10.32 -6.09 1.53
CA GLY A 133 8.90 -5.98 1.30
C GLY A 133 8.15 -7.22 1.73
N PHE A 134 6.88 -7.30 1.29
CA PHE A 134 6.00 -8.40 1.65
C PHE A 134 5.17 -8.85 0.45
N ILE A 135 4.89 -10.16 0.40
CA ILE A 135 3.79 -10.74 -0.37
C ILE A 135 2.86 -11.42 0.63
N GLY A 136 1.66 -10.87 0.81
CA GLY A 136 0.81 -11.31 1.90
C GLY A 136 1.53 -11.13 3.25
N LEU A 137 1.69 -12.20 4.01
CA LEU A 137 2.42 -12.21 5.29
C LEU A 137 3.89 -12.61 5.15
N THR A 138 4.34 -12.92 3.94
CA THR A 138 5.67 -13.46 3.68
C THR A 138 6.65 -12.37 3.28
N ASP A 139 7.83 -12.39 3.91
CA ASP A 139 8.90 -11.44 3.63
C ASP A 139 9.44 -11.62 2.21
N GLN A 140 9.69 -10.49 1.54
CA GLN A 140 10.41 -10.43 0.28
C GLN A 140 11.76 -9.77 0.49
N LYS A 141 12.80 -10.43 0.00
CA LYS A 141 14.17 -9.89 0.07
C LYS A 141 14.31 -8.63 -0.76
N LYS A 142 14.98 -7.63 -0.17
CA LYS A 142 15.55 -6.51 -0.91
C LYS A 142 16.78 -6.97 -1.69
N GLY A 143 17.19 -6.20 -2.66
CA GLY A 143 18.40 -6.42 -3.43
C GLY A 143 18.26 -5.98 -4.86
N TRP A 144 19.39 -6.02 -5.58
CA TRP A 144 19.49 -5.63 -6.96
C TRP A 144 20.26 -6.68 -7.74
N GLU A 145 19.78 -7.04 -8.93
CA GLU A 145 20.39 -8.01 -9.83
C GLU A 145 20.55 -7.39 -11.22
N ASN A 146 21.55 -7.84 -11.96
CA ASN A 146 21.87 -7.30 -13.27
C ASN A 146 20.91 -7.75 -14.38
N ASN A 147 20.09 -8.76 -14.13
CA ASN A 147 19.09 -9.24 -15.06
C ASN A 147 17.82 -9.68 -14.33
N TRP A 148 16.71 -9.72 -15.05
CA TRP A 148 15.41 -10.09 -14.51
C TRP A 148 15.34 -11.53 -14.00
N ILE A 149 15.99 -12.47 -14.67
CA ILE A 149 15.95 -13.89 -14.29
C ILE A 149 16.55 -14.07 -12.90
N ASP A 150 17.73 -13.52 -12.66
CA ASP A 150 18.39 -13.59 -11.35
C ASP A 150 17.58 -12.89 -10.27
N CYS A 151 17.03 -11.71 -10.56
CA CYS A 151 16.14 -11.00 -9.65
C CYS A 151 14.93 -11.86 -9.27
N PHE A 152 14.25 -12.44 -10.24
CA PHE A 152 13.06 -13.24 -10.01
C PHE A 152 13.39 -14.51 -9.24
N LEU A 153 14.46 -15.21 -9.61
CA LEU A 153 14.87 -16.43 -8.92
C LEU A 153 15.39 -16.16 -7.51
N ASN A 154 16.39 -15.29 -7.36
CA ASN A 154 17.12 -15.11 -6.10
C ASN A 154 16.33 -14.32 -5.05
N LEU A 155 15.54 -13.33 -5.49
CA LEU A 155 14.83 -12.42 -4.59
C LEU A 155 13.35 -12.76 -4.43
N ARG A 156 12.78 -13.60 -5.29
CA ARG A 156 11.33 -13.91 -5.27
C ARG A 156 11.04 -15.41 -5.08
N ILE A 157 11.59 -16.28 -5.90
CA ILE A 157 11.24 -17.72 -5.90
C ILE A 157 12.00 -18.50 -4.82
N ILE A 158 13.33 -18.42 -4.82
CA ILE A 158 14.16 -19.21 -3.89
C ILE A 158 13.83 -18.92 -2.41
N PRO A 159 13.64 -17.67 -1.98
CA PRO A 159 13.22 -17.38 -0.61
C PRO A 159 11.89 -18.04 -0.22
N GLN A 160 10.91 -18.05 -1.13
CA GLN A 160 9.61 -18.69 -0.89
C GLN A 160 9.74 -20.20 -0.75
N LEU A 161 10.52 -20.84 -1.64
CA LEU A 161 10.79 -22.29 -1.56
C LEU A 161 11.52 -22.69 -0.28
N SER A 162 12.34 -21.80 0.27
CA SER A 162 13.05 -22.06 1.53
C SER A 162 12.09 -22.15 2.73
N ILE A 163 10.98 -21.38 2.71
CA ILE A 163 9.96 -21.40 3.76
C ILE A 163 9.16 -22.71 3.76
N ILE A 164 8.93 -23.29 2.59
CA ILE A 164 8.15 -24.55 2.46
C ILE A 164 8.92 -25.76 3.00
N LYS A 165 10.25 -25.66 3.06
CA LYS A 165 11.13 -26.77 3.51
C LYS A 165 11.33 -26.81 5.03
N THR A 166 10.81 -25.84 5.77
CA THR A 166 10.82 -25.77 7.23
C THR A 166 9.50 -26.17 7.81
#